data_915555d7cabb6a1c2933f45730272fc7
#
_entry.id   915555d7cabb6a1c2933f45730272fc7
#
_cell.length_a   1.000
_cell.length_b   1.000
_cell.length_c   1.000
_cell.angle_alpha   90.00
_cell.angle_beta   90.00
_cell.angle_gamma   90.00
#
_symmetry.space_group_name_H-M   'P 1'
#
loop_
_entity.id
_entity.type
_entity.pdbx_description
1 polymer ?
#
loop_
_entity_poly.entity_id
_entity_poly.type
_entity_poly.pdbx_seq_one_letter_code
_entity_poly.pdbx_strand_id
1 'polypeptide(L)'
;MWKFYSIDSKGEVEKGKLLSEKEFVSFYSNEYYSNHGCKIKNLRRSSFWVEKQIHSILENGIQCELDVAHIMAWKIGKIKHAESEKQKKFCYANDWINTDTFEVKLYRESFDLKKLATYIVQNKERLHRTAVTCPLSVVTELSDLKIKRLGPVFIFTLLYFLSKGEYPIYDRFAHVSLNMITSKADPCTKVYARDLIKEFDSSKKIADVFEQYQNNYVCKLRRVFKDAYKTDRNIDRALWSYGHIFYCSK
;
A
#
# COMPACT_ATOMS: atom_id res chain seq x y z
N MET A 1 -5.89 19.84 16.86
CA MET A 1 -5.97 18.41 17.18
C MET A 1 -6.60 17.71 15.98
N TRP A 2 -6.00 16.59 15.52
CA TRP A 2 -6.55 15.79 14.43
C TRP A 2 -7.77 15.02 14.89
N LYS A 3 -8.74 14.77 14.01
CA LYS A 3 -9.99 14.11 14.37
C LYS A 3 -10.02 12.71 13.78
N PHE A 4 -9.93 11.72 14.65
CA PHE A 4 -10.07 10.31 14.27
C PHE A 4 -11.51 9.87 14.55
N TYR A 5 -12.37 9.99 13.55
CA TYR A 5 -13.76 9.59 13.68
C TYR A 5 -13.89 8.07 13.70
N SER A 6 -14.75 7.56 14.58
CA SER A 6 -15.22 6.19 14.46
C SER A 6 -16.19 6.07 13.29
N ILE A 7 -16.09 4.98 12.53
CA ILE A 7 -17.05 4.65 11.48
C ILE A 7 -17.68 3.29 11.76
N ASP A 8 -18.96 3.15 11.46
CA ASP A 8 -19.70 1.92 11.64
C ASP A 8 -19.42 0.91 10.52
N SER A 9 -20.02 -0.29 10.63
CA SER A 9 -19.89 -1.35 9.62
C SER A 9 -20.51 -1.00 8.26
N LYS A 10 -21.26 0.08 8.17
CA LYS A 10 -21.84 0.60 6.92
C LYS A 10 -20.95 1.68 6.31
N GLY A 11 -19.86 2.06 6.98
CA GLY A 11 -18.95 3.13 6.58
C GLY A 11 -19.50 4.52 6.84
N GLU A 12 -20.43 4.66 7.79
CA GLU A 12 -20.97 5.96 8.21
C GLU A 12 -20.24 6.43 9.47
N VAL A 13 -19.96 7.74 9.52
CA VAL A 13 -19.32 8.35 10.67
C VAL A 13 -20.25 8.29 11.88
N GLU A 14 -19.78 7.68 12.97
CA GLU A 14 -20.49 7.68 14.25
C GLU A 14 -20.40 9.08 14.88
N LYS A 15 -21.51 9.83 14.81
CA LYS A 15 -21.54 11.21 15.31
C LYS A 15 -21.14 11.26 16.80
N GLY A 16 -20.19 12.15 17.11
CA GLY A 16 -19.72 12.39 18.46
C GLY A 16 -18.71 11.36 19.01
N LYS A 17 -18.40 10.31 18.25
CA LYS A 17 -17.43 9.30 18.69
C LYS A 17 -16.07 9.54 18.04
N LEU A 18 -15.19 10.23 18.77
CA LEU A 18 -13.80 10.42 18.40
C LEU A 18 -12.92 9.41 19.13
N LEU A 19 -11.96 8.87 18.39
CA LEU A 19 -10.91 7.99 18.92
C LEU A 19 -9.64 8.82 19.19
N SER A 20 -8.84 8.38 20.12
CA SER A 20 -7.44 8.80 20.18
C SER A 20 -6.66 8.20 19.02
N GLU A 21 -5.48 8.74 18.70
CA GLU A 21 -4.60 8.19 17.67
C GLU A 21 -4.29 6.70 17.95
N LYS A 22 -3.97 6.36 19.20
CA LYS A 22 -3.67 4.98 19.60
C LYS A 22 -4.86 4.04 19.42
N GLU A 23 -6.05 4.45 19.80
CA GLU A 23 -7.27 3.66 19.60
C GLU A 23 -7.57 3.48 18.11
N PHE A 24 -7.43 4.54 17.30
CA PHE A 24 -7.60 4.47 15.87
C PHE A 24 -6.64 3.47 15.23
N VAL A 25 -5.35 3.58 15.52
CA VAL A 25 -4.34 2.68 14.97
C VAL A 25 -4.60 1.24 15.43
N SER A 26 -4.85 1.01 16.70
CA SER A 26 -5.11 -0.34 17.24
C SER A 26 -6.38 -0.96 16.64
N PHE A 27 -7.47 -0.23 16.58
CA PHE A 27 -8.74 -0.76 16.08
C PHE A 27 -8.67 -1.10 14.59
N TYR A 28 -8.30 -0.13 13.75
CA TYR A 28 -8.33 -0.32 12.30
C TYR A 28 -7.19 -1.17 11.75
N SER A 29 -6.04 -1.26 12.43
CA SER A 29 -4.99 -2.21 12.03
C SER A 29 -5.41 -3.67 12.27
N ASN A 30 -6.21 -3.93 13.29
CA ASN A 30 -6.77 -5.26 13.53
C ASN A 30 -7.80 -5.65 12.46
N GLU A 31 -8.60 -4.68 11.98
CA GLU A 31 -9.54 -4.92 10.87
C GLU A 31 -8.84 -5.36 9.57
N TYR A 32 -7.59 -5.00 9.38
CA TYR A 32 -6.78 -5.42 8.23
C TYR A 32 -6.62 -6.94 8.13
N TYR A 33 -6.57 -7.62 9.29
CA TYR A 33 -6.44 -9.09 9.37
C TYR A 33 -7.77 -9.79 9.63
N SER A 34 -8.76 -9.08 10.13
CA SER A 34 -9.96 -9.67 10.68
C SER A 34 -10.87 -10.22 9.59
N ASN A 35 -11.37 -11.45 9.86
CA ASN A 35 -12.53 -12.01 9.19
C ASN A 35 -13.80 -11.83 10.03
N HIS A 36 -13.67 -11.35 11.28
CA HIS A 36 -14.73 -11.33 12.27
C HIS A 36 -15.29 -9.92 12.42
N GLY A 37 -16.57 -9.77 12.14
CA GLY A 37 -17.31 -8.55 12.38
C GLY A 37 -17.36 -7.55 11.23
N CYS A 38 -16.45 -7.62 10.28
CA CYS A 38 -16.56 -6.79 9.08
C CYS A 38 -17.58 -7.41 8.11
N LYS A 39 -18.76 -6.81 8.01
CA LYS A 39 -19.79 -7.21 7.04
C LYS A 39 -19.40 -6.90 5.59
N ILE A 40 -18.26 -6.27 5.39
CA ILE A 40 -17.74 -5.90 4.08
C ILE A 40 -16.98 -7.10 3.50
N LYS A 41 -17.58 -7.75 2.52
CA LYS A 41 -16.94 -8.84 1.77
C LYS A 41 -15.58 -8.37 1.25
N ASN A 42 -14.51 -9.15 1.53
CA ASN A 42 -13.16 -8.95 1.02
C ASN A 42 -12.34 -7.80 1.68
N LEU A 43 -12.66 -7.34 2.87
CA LEU A 43 -11.78 -6.40 3.57
C LEU A 43 -10.43 -7.02 3.92
N ARG A 44 -10.40 -8.31 4.28
CA ARG A 44 -9.16 -9.03 4.57
C ARG A 44 -8.17 -8.90 3.43
N ARG A 45 -7.13 -8.11 3.65
CA ARG A 45 -6.10 -7.84 2.66
C ARG A 45 -5.05 -8.94 2.63
N SER A 46 -4.62 -9.39 3.79
CA SER A 46 -3.49 -10.29 3.92
C SER A 46 -3.63 -11.19 5.15
N SER A 47 -2.96 -12.31 5.15
CA SER A 47 -2.79 -13.13 6.34
C SER A 47 -1.54 -12.71 7.10
N PHE A 48 -1.51 -13.02 8.40
CA PHE A 48 -0.35 -12.77 9.24
C PHE A 48 0.95 -13.35 8.63
N TRP A 49 0.88 -14.54 8.03
CA TRP A 49 2.03 -15.20 7.41
C TRP A 49 2.52 -14.46 6.17
N VAL A 50 1.63 -13.95 5.33
CA VAL A 50 1.99 -13.12 4.17
C VAL A 50 2.68 -11.84 4.64
N GLU A 51 2.11 -11.17 5.63
CA GLU A 51 2.69 -9.94 6.17
C GLU A 51 4.07 -10.18 6.80
N LYS A 52 4.27 -11.33 7.45
CA LYS A 52 5.59 -11.70 7.98
C LYS A 52 6.63 -11.88 6.87
N GLN A 53 6.25 -12.53 5.76
CA GLN A 53 7.13 -12.68 4.60
C GLN A 53 7.48 -11.31 3.98
N ILE A 54 6.49 -10.45 3.80
CA ILE A 54 6.69 -9.11 3.26
C ILE A 54 7.57 -8.26 4.19
N HIS A 55 7.39 -8.37 5.49
CA HIS A 55 8.24 -7.69 6.47
C HIS A 55 9.70 -8.18 6.42
N SER A 56 9.90 -9.49 6.27
CA SER A 56 11.24 -10.06 6.08
C SER A 56 11.95 -9.51 4.84
N ILE A 57 11.22 -9.30 3.73
CA ILE A 57 11.79 -8.67 2.53
C ILE A 57 12.15 -7.19 2.82
N LEU A 58 11.33 -6.50 3.60
CA LEU A 58 11.62 -5.11 3.99
C LEU A 58 12.91 -5.01 4.82
N GLU A 59 13.07 -5.88 5.83
CA GLU A 59 14.23 -5.87 6.73
C GLU A 59 15.51 -6.27 6.01
N ASN A 60 15.47 -7.37 5.25
CA ASN A 60 16.64 -7.92 4.57
C ASN A 60 16.96 -7.21 3.25
N GLY A 61 16.02 -6.41 2.72
CA GLY A 61 16.07 -5.87 1.38
C GLY A 61 15.71 -6.91 0.32
N ILE A 62 15.52 -6.45 -0.91
CA ILE A 62 15.25 -7.31 -2.07
C ILE A 62 16.52 -8.10 -2.42
N GLN A 63 16.49 -9.43 -2.32
CA GLN A 63 17.62 -10.30 -2.56
C GLN A 63 17.56 -10.97 -3.94
N CYS A 64 16.35 -11.37 -4.36
CA CYS A 64 16.14 -12.13 -5.59
C CYS A 64 14.87 -11.69 -6.33
N GLU A 65 14.71 -12.17 -7.55
CA GLU A 65 13.54 -11.85 -8.39
C GLU A 65 12.21 -12.28 -7.77
N LEU A 66 12.22 -13.35 -6.97
CA LEU A 66 11.02 -13.82 -6.28
C LEU A 66 10.53 -12.82 -5.21
N ASP A 67 11.43 -12.07 -4.57
CA ASP A 67 11.04 -11.01 -3.63
C ASP A 67 10.24 -9.92 -4.32
N VAL A 68 10.65 -9.51 -5.52
CA VAL A 68 9.89 -8.54 -6.33
C VAL A 68 8.52 -9.09 -6.69
N ALA A 69 8.45 -10.38 -7.07
CA ALA A 69 7.19 -11.04 -7.36
C ALA A 69 6.26 -11.09 -6.13
N HIS A 70 6.78 -11.40 -4.95
CA HIS A 70 6.04 -11.36 -3.69
C HIS A 70 5.50 -9.96 -3.37
N ILE A 71 6.33 -8.94 -3.48
CA ILE A 71 5.93 -7.54 -3.27
C ILE A 71 4.77 -7.16 -4.21
N MET A 72 4.91 -7.47 -5.49
CA MET A 72 3.90 -7.12 -6.49
C MET A 72 2.59 -7.89 -6.28
N ALA A 73 2.66 -9.20 -5.99
CA ALA A 73 1.49 -10.02 -5.69
C ALA A 73 0.79 -9.57 -4.40
N TRP A 74 1.57 -9.22 -3.39
CA TRP A 74 1.04 -8.66 -2.14
C TRP A 74 0.34 -7.32 -2.39
N LYS A 75 0.94 -6.42 -3.15
CA LYS A 75 0.35 -5.11 -3.45
C LYS A 75 -1.01 -5.22 -4.13
N ILE A 76 -1.20 -6.17 -5.01
CA ILE A 76 -2.50 -6.42 -5.67
C ILE A 76 -3.43 -7.37 -4.89
N GLY A 77 -3.02 -7.86 -3.72
CA GLY A 77 -3.81 -8.78 -2.89
C GLY A 77 -3.96 -10.18 -3.49
N LYS A 78 -2.98 -10.64 -4.26
CA LYS A 78 -3.00 -11.92 -4.96
C LYS A 78 -2.05 -12.97 -4.41
N ILE A 79 -1.36 -12.67 -3.32
CA ILE A 79 -0.57 -13.65 -2.58
C ILE A 79 -1.41 -14.25 -1.45
N LYS A 80 -1.36 -15.56 -1.29
CA LYS A 80 -2.04 -16.30 -0.23
C LYS A 80 -1.05 -17.25 0.43
N HIS A 81 -1.30 -17.58 1.68
CA HIS A 81 -0.63 -18.67 2.35
C HIS A 81 -1.37 -19.97 2.04
N ALA A 82 -0.66 -21.01 1.56
CA ALA A 82 -1.24 -22.32 1.38
C ALA A 82 -1.45 -22.99 2.75
N GLU A 83 -2.68 -23.35 3.07
CA GLU A 83 -3.05 -23.95 4.35
C GLU A 83 -2.68 -25.43 4.48
N SER A 84 -2.08 -26.05 3.47
CA SER A 84 -1.68 -27.44 3.59
C SER A 84 -0.50 -27.55 4.55
N GLU A 85 -0.66 -28.32 5.63
CA GLU A 85 0.36 -28.55 6.66
C GLU A 85 1.69 -29.10 6.10
N LYS A 86 1.67 -29.69 4.91
CA LYS A 86 2.86 -30.28 4.25
C LYS A 86 3.67 -29.29 3.43
N GLN A 87 3.13 -28.13 3.07
CA GLN A 87 3.86 -27.15 2.27
C GLN A 87 3.52 -25.72 2.74
N LYS A 88 4.30 -25.20 3.69
CA LYS A 88 4.27 -23.78 4.07
C LYS A 88 4.80 -22.92 2.91
N LYS A 89 4.17 -22.99 1.76
CA LYS A 89 4.55 -22.21 0.58
C LYS A 89 3.55 -21.10 0.37
N PHE A 90 4.04 -19.93 0.01
CA PHE A 90 3.19 -18.89 -0.54
C PHE A 90 2.75 -19.31 -1.92
N CYS A 91 1.46 -19.22 -2.19
CA CYS A 91 0.91 -19.43 -3.51
C CYS A 91 0.24 -18.16 -4.02
N TYR A 92 0.25 -18.01 -5.31
CA TYR A 92 -0.38 -16.90 -5.99
C TYR A 92 -1.83 -17.26 -6.33
N ALA A 93 -2.74 -16.33 -6.07
CA ALA A 93 -4.15 -16.57 -6.33
C ALA A 93 -4.42 -16.53 -7.85
N ASN A 94 -5.11 -17.56 -8.37
CA ASN A 94 -5.63 -17.61 -9.73
C ASN A 94 -4.57 -17.45 -10.83
N ASP A 95 -3.42 -18.10 -10.70
CA ASP A 95 -2.33 -18.09 -11.70
C ASP A 95 -1.93 -16.68 -12.18
N TRP A 96 -2.04 -15.70 -11.30
CA TRP A 96 -1.72 -14.31 -11.62
C TRP A 96 -0.22 -14.05 -11.75
N ILE A 97 0.58 -14.89 -11.16
CA ILE A 97 2.03 -14.92 -11.34
C ILE A 97 2.42 -16.31 -11.78
N ASN A 98 2.96 -16.40 -12.98
CA ASN A 98 3.70 -17.57 -13.41
C ASN A 98 5.13 -17.41 -12.87
N THR A 99 5.53 -18.29 -11.96
CA THR A 99 6.88 -18.25 -11.36
C THR A 99 7.97 -18.64 -12.34
N ASP A 100 7.64 -19.38 -13.41
CA ASP A 100 8.61 -19.82 -14.40
C ASP A 100 8.88 -18.73 -15.44
N THR A 101 7.83 -18.03 -15.86
CA THR A 101 7.95 -16.93 -16.84
C THR A 101 8.01 -15.55 -16.21
N PHE A 102 7.74 -15.42 -14.91
CA PHE A 102 7.59 -14.14 -14.21
C PHE A 102 6.57 -13.21 -14.86
N GLU A 103 5.54 -13.76 -15.49
CA GLU A 103 4.42 -12.99 -16.01
C GLU A 103 3.36 -12.76 -14.92
N VAL A 104 2.94 -11.52 -14.79
CA VAL A 104 1.81 -11.14 -13.92
C VAL A 104 0.65 -10.70 -14.79
N LYS A 105 -0.51 -11.29 -14.62
CA LYS A 105 -1.75 -10.82 -15.25
C LYS A 105 -2.41 -9.77 -14.35
N LEU A 106 -2.29 -8.51 -14.73
CA LEU A 106 -3.03 -7.40 -14.13
C LEU A 106 -4.21 -7.04 -15.04
N TYR A 107 -5.44 -7.14 -14.50
CA TYR A 107 -6.65 -6.76 -15.24
C TYR A 107 -6.78 -7.38 -16.64
N ARG A 108 -6.43 -8.66 -16.78
CA ARG A 108 -6.42 -9.44 -18.04
C ARG A 108 -5.28 -9.14 -19.01
N GLU A 109 -4.34 -8.29 -18.63
CA GLU A 109 -3.16 -8.01 -19.44
C GLU A 109 -1.89 -8.54 -18.77
N SER A 110 -0.94 -9.00 -19.56
CA SER A 110 0.37 -9.42 -19.06
C SER A 110 1.20 -8.20 -18.65
N PHE A 111 1.88 -8.37 -17.54
CA PHE A 111 2.82 -7.40 -16.99
C PHE A 111 4.20 -8.05 -16.99
N ASP A 112 5.19 -7.38 -17.60
CA ASP A 112 6.56 -7.92 -17.68
C ASP A 112 7.27 -7.79 -16.32
N LEU A 113 6.88 -8.67 -15.40
CA LEU A 113 7.48 -8.74 -14.07
C LEU A 113 8.94 -9.19 -14.16
N LYS A 114 9.28 -10.05 -15.11
CA LYS A 114 10.65 -10.54 -15.28
C LYS A 114 11.62 -9.40 -15.55
N LYS A 115 11.30 -8.55 -16.53
CA LYS A 115 12.10 -7.36 -16.82
C LYS A 115 12.31 -6.48 -15.59
N LEU A 116 11.23 -6.21 -14.83
CA LEU A 116 11.29 -5.42 -13.61
C LEU A 116 12.16 -6.07 -12.54
N ALA A 117 11.91 -7.34 -12.26
CA ALA A 117 12.59 -8.09 -11.19
C ALA A 117 14.09 -8.22 -11.48
N THR A 118 14.44 -8.65 -12.70
CA THR A 118 15.84 -8.74 -13.13
C THR A 118 16.55 -7.40 -13.03
N TYR A 119 15.89 -6.32 -13.49
CA TYR A 119 16.46 -4.97 -13.39
C TYR A 119 16.73 -4.55 -11.94
N ILE A 120 15.76 -4.74 -11.06
CA ILE A 120 15.90 -4.37 -9.63
C ILE A 120 17.00 -5.18 -8.98
N VAL A 121 17.05 -6.51 -9.17
CA VAL A 121 18.04 -7.39 -8.54
C VAL A 121 19.46 -7.06 -9.02
N GLN A 122 19.65 -6.83 -10.32
CA GLN A 122 20.96 -6.47 -10.88
C GLN A 122 21.46 -5.10 -10.38
N ASN A 123 20.57 -4.21 -10.00
CA ASN A 123 20.90 -2.84 -9.56
C ASN A 123 20.61 -2.61 -8.07
N LYS A 124 20.31 -3.64 -7.27
CA LYS A 124 19.74 -3.52 -5.92
C LYS A 124 20.55 -2.62 -4.99
N GLU A 125 21.87 -2.76 -4.93
CA GLU A 125 22.72 -1.98 -4.04
C GLU A 125 22.73 -0.48 -4.40
N ARG A 126 22.77 -0.19 -5.69
CA ARG A 126 22.71 1.19 -6.18
C ARG A 126 21.31 1.78 -5.94
N LEU A 127 20.26 1.04 -6.32
CA LEU A 127 18.88 1.48 -6.13
C LEU A 127 18.57 1.72 -4.66
N HIS A 128 19.03 0.85 -3.75
CA HIS A 128 18.85 1.03 -2.32
C HIS A 128 19.49 2.34 -1.82
N ARG A 129 20.75 2.59 -2.16
CA ARG A 129 21.44 3.84 -1.78
C ARG A 129 20.74 5.07 -2.35
N THR A 130 20.39 5.03 -3.64
CA THR A 130 19.74 6.14 -4.33
C THR A 130 18.31 6.36 -3.80
N ALA A 131 17.59 5.29 -3.41
CA ALA A 131 16.24 5.41 -2.85
C ALA A 131 16.19 6.26 -1.57
N VAL A 132 17.26 6.22 -0.77
CA VAL A 132 17.36 7.01 0.46
C VAL A 132 17.82 8.45 0.16
N THR A 133 18.79 8.63 -0.74
CA THR A 133 19.43 9.93 -0.96
C THR A 133 18.76 10.78 -2.04
N CYS A 134 18.22 10.14 -3.08
CA CYS A 134 17.59 10.81 -4.23
C CYS A 134 16.40 9.98 -4.77
N PRO A 135 15.30 9.87 -3.99
CA PRO A 135 14.17 8.99 -4.31
C PRO A 135 13.52 9.28 -5.66
N LEU A 136 13.47 10.54 -6.08
CA LEU A 136 12.95 10.92 -7.39
C LEU A 136 13.72 10.25 -8.54
N SER A 137 15.03 10.11 -8.40
CA SER A 137 15.84 9.42 -9.43
C SER A 137 15.42 7.97 -9.57
N VAL A 138 15.19 7.24 -8.46
CA VAL A 138 14.72 5.86 -8.49
C VAL A 138 13.32 5.76 -9.11
N VAL A 139 12.43 6.66 -8.71
CA VAL A 139 11.05 6.71 -9.23
C VAL A 139 11.05 6.95 -10.74
N THR A 140 11.86 7.87 -11.22
CA THR A 140 12.01 8.18 -12.65
C THR A 140 12.61 6.97 -13.39
N GLU A 141 13.68 6.41 -12.88
CA GLU A 141 14.37 5.26 -13.46
C GLU A 141 13.45 4.04 -13.61
N LEU A 142 12.65 3.71 -12.57
CA LEU A 142 11.68 2.62 -12.65
C LEU A 142 10.55 2.93 -13.64
N SER A 143 10.13 4.18 -13.75
CA SER A 143 9.13 4.62 -14.73
C SER A 143 9.65 4.50 -16.16
N ASP A 144 10.93 4.82 -16.38
CA ASP A 144 11.58 4.80 -17.69
C ASP A 144 11.82 3.38 -18.24
N LEU A 145 11.67 2.35 -17.41
CA LEU A 145 11.63 0.97 -17.90
C LEU A 145 10.45 0.72 -18.86
N LYS A 146 9.46 1.62 -18.86
CA LYS A 146 8.26 1.58 -19.73
C LYS A 146 7.54 0.24 -19.69
N ILE A 147 7.49 -0.34 -18.48
CA ILE A 147 6.78 -1.59 -18.27
C ILE A 147 5.28 -1.29 -18.25
N LYS A 148 4.54 -1.95 -19.14
CA LYS A 148 3.10 -1.77 -19.27
C LYS A 148 2.41 -2.01 -17.92
N ARG A 149 1.55 -1.10 -17.49
CA ARG A 149 0.80 -1.15 -16.20
C ARG A 149 1.63 -0.94 -14.93
N LEU A 150 2.93 -0.67 -15.01
CA LEU A 150 3.72 -0.23 -13.88
C LEU A 150 3.40 1.26 -13.60
N GLY A 151 2.31 1.50 -12.91
CA GLY A 151 1.89 2.86 -12.52
C GLY A 151 2.55 3.34 -11.23
N PRO A 152 2.35 4.64 -10.89
CA PRO A 152 2.99 5.28 -9.74
C PRO A 152 2.81 4.54 -8.42
N VAL A 153 1.62 3.98 -8.16
CA VAL A 153 1.32 3.21 -6.93
C VAL A 153 2.27 2.02 -6.75
N PHE A 154 2.60 1.33 -7.83
CA PHE A 154 3.54 0.21 -7.79
C PHE A 154 4.98 0.69 -7.61
N ILE A 155 5.36 1.77 -8.29
CA ILE A 155 6.69 2.38 -8.19
C ILE A 155 6.93 2.87 -6.76
N PHE A 156 5.95 3.53 -6.12
CA PHE A 156 6.07 3.96 -4.71
C PHE A 156 6.09 2.77 -3.73
N THR A 157 5.42 1.67 -4.07
CA THR A 157 5.55 0.43 -3.29
C THR A 157 6.98 -0.13 -3.38
N LEU A 158 7.57 -0.15 -4.57
CA LEU A 158 8.98 -0.56 -4.74
C LEU A 158 9.94 0.40 -4.03
N LEU A 159 9.69 1.71 -4.10
CA LEU A 159 10.47 2.71 -3.38
C LEU A 159 10.45 2.46 -1.86
N TYR A 160 9.30 2.09 -1.28
CA TYR A 160 9.20 1.72 0.13
C TYR A 160 10.16 0.58 0.48
N PHE A 161 10.21 -0.49 -0.32
CA PHE A 161 11.11 -1.62 -0.06
C PHE A 161 12.58 -1.26 -0.33
N LEU A 162 12.86 -0.55 -1.39
CA LEU A 162 14.22 -0.10 -1.73
C LEU A 162 14.78 0.89 -0.70
N SER A 163 13.94 1.70 -0.10
CA SER A 163 14.34 2.65 0.96
C SER A 163 14.24 2.08 2.37
N LYS A 164 13.90 0.80 2.52
CA LYS A 164 13.67 0.14 3.83
C LYS A 164 12.67 0.89 4.72
N GLY A 165 11.59 1.37 4.12
CA GLY A 165 10.51 2.04 4.84
C GLY A 165 10.65 3.55 5.00
N GLU A 166 11.75 4.18 4.56
CA GLU A 166 11.93 5.62 4.68
C GLU A 166 10.83 6.42 3.95
N TYR A 167 10.37 5.91 2.79
CA TYR A 167 9.24 6.45 2.04
C TYR A 167 8.03 5.54 2.21
N PRO A 168 6.90 6.03 2.77
CA PRO A 168 5.75 5.18 3.08
C PRO A 168 5.09 4.62 1.83
N ILE A 169 4.44 3.46 1.99
CA ILE A 169 3.64 2.89 0.92
C ILE A 169 2.50 3.84 0.58
N TYR A 170 2.34 4.14 -0.69
CA TYR A 170 1.15 4.84 -1.15
C TYR A 170 0.02 3.86 -1.46
N ASP A 171 -1.14 4.13 -0.90
CA ASP A 171 -2.39 3.49 -1.26
C ASP A 171 -3.53 4.51 -1.27
N ARG A 172 -4.43 4.38 -2.26
CA ARG A 172 -5.56 5.31 -2.40
C ARG A 172 -6.47 5.35 -1.18
N PHE A 173 -6.67 4.21 -0.53
CA PHE A 173 -7.52 4.13 0.67
C PHE A 173 -6.83 4.80 1.86
N ALA A 174 -5.53 4.57 2.05
CA ALA A 174 -4.76 5.27 3.07
C ALA A 174 -4.74 6.78 2.82
N HIS A 175 -4.65 7.22 1.57
CA HIS A 175 -4.73 8.65 1.22
C HIS A 175 -6.10 9.25 1.55
N VAL A 176 -7.19 8.56 1.20
CA VAL A 176 -8.55 8.98 1.57
C VAL A 176 -8.67 9.16 3.08
N SER A 177 -8.23 8.17 3.85
CA SER A 177 -8.25 8.21 5.32
C SER A 177 -7.51 9.40 5.86
N LEU A 178 -6.29 9.62 5.37
CA LEU A 178 -5.44 10.70 5.81
C LEU A 178 -6.04 12.07 5.50
N ASN A 179 -6.66 12.21 4.33
CA ASN A 179 -7.38 13.44 3.97
C ASN A 179 -8.60 13.67 4.87
N MET A 180 -9.34 12.61 5.23
CA MET A 180 -10.45 12.71 6.18
C MET A 180 -9.97 13.17 7.56
N ILE A 181 -8.89 12.58 8.08
CA ILE A 181 -8.31 12.94 9.39
C ILE A 181 -7.82 14.39 9.41
N THR A 182 -7.25 14.85 8.30
CA THR A 182 -6.64 16.19 8.20
C THR A 182 -7.60 17.27 7.69
N SER A 183 -8.79 16.90 7.23
CA SER A 183 -9.80 17.87 6.78
C SER A 183 -10.33 18.70 7.93
N LYS A 184 -10.61 19.97 7.63
CA LYS A 184 -11.36 20.85 8.52
C LYS A 184 -12.88 20.70 8.35
N ALA A 185 -13.32 20.16 7.21
CA ALA A 185 -14.72 19.90 6.92
C ALA A 185 -15.21 18.64 7.65
N ASP A 186 -16.49 18.57 7.96
CA ASP A 186 -17.09 17.34 8.46
C ASP A 186 -16.95 16.23 7.40
N PRO A 187 -16.44 15.07 7.76
CA PRO A 187 -16.19 13.98 6.82
C PRO A 187 -17.49 13.24 6.47
N CYS A 188 -18.53 13.99 6.09
CA CYS A 188 -19.86 13.44 6.12
C CYS A 188 -20.28 12.64 4.92
N THR A 189 -19.49 12.43 3.87
CA THR A 189 -20.09 11.75 2.72
C THR A 189 -19.14 10.85 1.94
N LYS A 190 -19.68 9.72 1.49
CA LYS A 190 -19.07 8.83 0.47
C LYS A 190 -18.67 9.59 -0.81
N VAL A 191 -19.32 10.71 -1.11
CA VAL A 191 -19.00 11.62 -2.21
C VAL A 191 -17.63 12.25 -2.00
N TYR A 192 -17.35 12.72 -0.80
CA TYR A 192 -16.04 13.31 -0.45
C TYR A 192 -14.89 12.31 -0.64
N ALA A 193 -15.08 11.05 -0.21
CA ALA A 193 -14.08 10.01 -0.42
C ALA A 193 -13.86 9.67 -1.91
N ARG A 194 -14.91 9.68 -2.70
CA ARG A 194 -14.81 9.43 -4.15
C ARG A 194 -14.08 10.55 -4.87
N ASP A 195 -14.32 11.80 -4.49
CA ASP A 195 -13.68 12.95 -5.11
C ASP A 195 -12.18 13.00 -4.79
N LEU A 196 -11.80 12.63 -3.57
CA LEU A 196 -10.39 12.54 -3.17
C LEU A 196 -9.59 11.49 -3.94
N ILE A 197 -10.22 10.41 -4.41
CA ILE A 197 -9.54 9.38 -5.21
C ILE A 197 -9.16 9.88 -6.60
N LYS A 198 -9.86 10.89 -7.13
CA LYS A 198 -9.56 11.48 -8.44
C LYS A 198 -8.31 12.39 -8.43
N GLU A 199 -7.79 12.74 -7.26
CA GLU A 199 -6.60 13.60 -7.15
C GLU A 199 -5.33 12.96 -7.74
N PHE A 200 -5.31 11.61 -7.92
CA PHE A 200 -4.16 10.90 -8.48
C PHE A 200 -4.38 10.59 -9.96
N ASP A 201 -4.03 11.53 -10.80
CA ASP A 201 -4.11 11.38 -12.26
C ASP A 201 -2.86 10.67 -12.79
N SER A 202 -3.06 9.46 -13.36
CA SER A 202 -2.00 8.66 -13.97
C SER A 202 -1.48 9.22 -15.30
N SER A 203 -2.11 10.26 -15.85
CA SER A 203 -1.65 10.92 -17.10
C SER A 203 -0.52 11.91 -16.89
N LYS A 204 -0.25 12.31 -15.63
CA LYS A 204 0.81 13.25 -15.28
C LYS A 204 2.19 12.62 -15.39
N LYS A 205 3.21 13.47 -15.60
CA LYS A 205 4.61 13.04 -15.53
C LYS A 205 4.90 12.45 -14.15
N ILE A 206 5.70 11.40 -14.08
CA ILE A 206 6.00 10.71 -12.83
C ILE A 206 6.62 11.63 -11.76
N ALA A 207 7.38 12.63 -12.18
CA ALA A 207 7.95 13.64 -11.28
C ALA A 207 6.87 14.48 -10.59
N ASP A 208 5.85 14.92 -11.33
CA ASP A 208 4.74 15.70 -10.78
C ASP A 208 3.91 14.86 -9.81
N VAL A 209 3.72 13.57 -10.13
CA VAL A 209 3.03 12.62 -9.26
C VAL A 209 3.83 12.35 -7.99
N PHE A 210 5.15 12.26 -8.09
CA PHE A 210 6.02 12.10 -6.93
C PHE A 210 6.01 13.36 -6.03
N GLU A 211 6.02 14.53 -6.60
CA GLU A 211 5.87 15.78 -5.85
C GLU A 211 4.53 15.83 -5.10
N GLN A 212 3.43 15.44 -5.74
CA GLN A 212 2.12 15.34 -5.08
C GLN A 212 2.13 14.29 -3.96
N TYR A 213 2.76 13.13 -4.18
CA TYR A 213 2.94 12.12 -3.14
C TYR A 213 3.69 12.72 -1.93
N GLN A 214 4.79 13.43 -2.14
CA GLN A 214 5.54 14.09 -1.07
C GLN A 214 4.69 15.14 -0.33
N ASN A 215 4.10 16.06 -1.08
CA ASN A 215 3.42 17.22 -0.50
C ASN A 215 2.06 16.87 0.12
N ASN A 216 1.29 16.00 -0.53
CA ASN A 216 -0.09 15.71 -0.12
C ASN A 216 -0.21 14.45 0.75
N TYR A 217 0.72 13.50 0.67
CA TYR A 217 0.62 12.26 1.41
C TYR A 217 1.68 12.17 2.52
N VAL A 218 2.96 12.22 2.18
CA VAL A 218 4.05 12.07 3.15
C VAL A 218 4.05 13.20 4.17
N CYS A 219 3.87 14.45 3.72
CA CYS A 219 3.78 15.60 4.64
C CYS A 219 2.58 15.50 5.59
N LYS A 220 1.44 14.99 5.12
CA LYS A 220 0.27 14.80 6.00
C LYS A 220 0.52 13.67 7.01
N LEU A 221 1.11 12.54 6.59
CA LEU A 221 1.51 11.47 7.50
C LEU A 221 2.41 11.99 8.61
N ARG A 222 3.45 12.74 8.24
CA ARG A 222 4.37 13.35 9.21
C ARG A 222 3.67 14.31 10.18
N ARG A 223 2.73 15.09 9.70
CA ARG A 223 1.96 16.00 10.54
C ARG A 223 1.05 15.27 11.53
N VAL A 224 0.46 14.16 11.14
CA VAL A 224 -0.49 13.38 11.96
C VAL A 224 0.25 12.45 12.92
N PHE A 225 1.16 11.63 12.41
CA PHE A 225 1.79 10.52 13.13
C PHE A 225 3.27 10.77 13.46
N LYS A 226 3.79 11.97 13.16
CA LYS A 226 5.22 12.33 13.29
C LYS A 226 6.07 11.31 12.52
N ASP A 227 7.14 10.78 13.12
CA ASP A 227 8.01 9.79 12.48
C ASP A 227 7.56 8.33 12.73
N ALA A 228 6.54 8.12 13.55
CA ALA A 228 6.03 6.78 13.84
C ALA A 228 5.56 6.02 12.57
N TYR A 229 5.08 6.73 11.54
CA TYR A 229 4.64 6.11 10.29
C TYR A 229 5.76 5.36 9.54
N LYS A 230 7.04 5.65 9.82
CA LYS A 230 8.18 4.96 9.20
C LYS A 230 8.42 3.59 9.81
N THR A 231 8.17 3.45 11.10
CA THR A 231 8.50 2.25 11.88
C THR A 231 7.29 1.43 12.27
N ASP A 232 6.12 2.05 12.44
CA ASP A 232 4.89 1.34 12.81
C ASP A 232 4.02 1.07 11.58
N ARG A 233 4.16 -0.13 11.04
CA ARG A 233 3.36 -0.64 9.92
C ARG A 233 1.84 -0.68 10.21
N ASN A 234 1.43 -0.65 11.49
CA ASN A 234 0.03 -0.64 11.86
C ASN A 234 -0.67 0.67 11.47
N ILE A 235 0.09 1.78 11.40
CA ILE A 235 -0.44 3.06 10.91
C ILE A 235 -0.96 2.91 9.47
N ASP A 236 -0.15 2.34 8.57
CA ASP A 236 -0.56 2.15 7.18
C ASP A 236 -1.73 1.16 7.07
N ARG A 237 -1.71 0.06 7.85
CA ARG A 237 -2.83 -0.90 7.90
C ARG A 237 -4.11 -0.25 8.39
N ALA A 238 -4.03 0.57 9.43
CA ALA A 238 -5.18 1.28 9.98
C ALA A 238 -5.76 2.27 8.96
N LEU A 239 -4.91 3.06 8.32
CA LEU A 239 -5.33 4.00 7.28
C LEU A 239 -5.96 3.27 6.09
N TRP A 240 -5.35 2.16 5.64
CA TRP A 240 -5.90 1.37 4.55
C TRP A 240 -7.28 0.82 4.90
N SER A 241 -7.43 0.19 6.08
CA SER A 241 -8.69 -0.41 6.53
C SER A 241 -9.79 0.64 6.69
N TYR A 242 -9.47 1.75 7.34
CA TYR A 242 -10.41 2.85 7.53
C TYR A 242 -10.93 3.40 6.20
N GLY A 243 -10.04 3.71 5.27
CA GLY A 243 -10.44 4.24 3.96
C GLY A 243 -11.17 3.20 3.10
N HIS A 244 -10.83 1.92 3.24
CA HIS A 244 -11.51 0.85 2.53
C HIS A 244 -12.93 0.65 3.04
N ILE A 245 -13.15 0.66 4.36
CA ILE A 245 -14.47 0.59 4.98
C ILE A 245 -15.33 1.76 4.48
N PHE A 246 -14.79 2.96 4.54
CA PHE A 246 -15.48 4.16 4.11
C PHE A 246 -15.85 4.15 2.61
N TYR A 247 -14.98 3.59 1.78
CA TYR A 247 -15.18 3.55 0.32
C TYR A 247 -16.08 2.41 -0.15
N CYS A 248 -15.96 1.22 0.46
CA CYS A 248 -16.61 0.00 0.00
C CYS A 248 -17.95 -0.29 0.68
N SER A 249 -18.33 0.49 1.68
CA SER A 249 -19.63 0.34 2.35
C SER A 249 -20.75 0.87 1.46
N LYS A 250 -21.19 0.02 0.53
CA LYS A 250 -22.39 0.22 -0.29
C LYS A 250 -23.41 -0.85 0.05
#